data_9d4e9eb7a296ac6e8b64b8d8c1e4b5e0
#
_entry.id   9d4e9eb7a296ac6e8b64b8d8c1e4b5e0
#
_cell.length_a   1.000
_cell.length_b   1.000
_cell.length_c   1.000
_cell.angle_alpha   90.00
_cell.angle_beta   90.00
_cell.angle_gamma   90.00
#
_symmetry.space_group_name_H-M   'P 1'
#
loop_
_entity.id
_entity.type
_entity.pdbx_description
1 polymer ?
#
loop_
_entity_poly.entity_id
_entity_poly.type
_entity_poly.pdbx_seq_one_letter_code
_entity_poly.pdbx_strand_id
1 'polypeptide(L)'
;MSVVETPSPARNHASDQAGDLALYVHWPFCVSKCPYCDFNSHVREGVDQIAWRAALLTDLAHEASVLPGRKLQSIFFGGGTPSLMPPETVAAILNAADRAWGFTDGIEITLEANPSSVEAARFADLASAGVNRVSLGLQSLDDQALKFLGRAHDVNEGQAALAIAQSVFPRVSFDLIYALPGQRLADWRAELARALSFGTEHLSLYQLTIEPGTRFATDALAGRIVIPDGDSAADLFEATRADTAAAGLPAYETSNHARPGSESRHNLAYWRYQDYAGIGPGAHGRRGGLATVRRKKPENWMAAIERNGHGMEVEDPLTPSTRATEALLMGLRLAEGVDLDRITRLNAGVVPVDLAAVERLEALGLIARSPGRLRVTEAGALLLDAILPEIVTA
;
A
#
# COMPACT_ATOMS: atom_id res chain seq x y z
N MET A 1 -3.58 17.78 -45.34
CA MET A 1 -2.34 17.08 -44.97
C MET A 1 -2.42 16.89 -43.46
N SER A 2 -2.89 15.71 -43.04
CA SER A 2 -3.04 15.35 -41.63
C SER A 2 -1.72 14.77 -41.16
N VAL A 3 -1.13 15.37 -40.14
CA VAL A 3 0.07 14.87 -39.48
C VAL A 3 -0.35 13.74 -38.57
N VAL A 4 0.08 12.51 -38.89
CA VAL A 4 -0.07 11.35 -38.04
C VAL A 4 1.05 11.42 -37.00
N GLU A 5 0.70 11.67 -35.74
CA GLU A 5 1.64 11.54 -34.61
C GLU A 5 1.96 10.06 -34.42
N THR A 6 3.23 9.73 -34.56
CA THR A 6 3.77 8.40 -34.21
C THR A 6 3.85 8.28 -32.69
N PRO A 7 3.39 7.15 -32.08
CA PRO A 7 3.55 6.94 -30.64
C PRO A 7 5.02 6.82 -30.27
N SER A 8 5.40 7.52 -29.20
CA SER A 8 6.73 7.49 -28.58
C SER A 8 7.11 6.06 -28.19
N PRO A 9 8.36 5.62 -28.41
CA PRO A 9 8.77 4.26 -28.08
C PRO A 9 8.74 4.04 -26.58
N ALA A 10 8.09 2.94 -26.16
CA ALA A 10 8.10 2.44 -24.79
C ALA A 10 9.54 2.35 -24.26
N ARG A 11 9.79 2.98 -23.13
CA ARG A 11 11.10 2.88 -22.45
C ARG A 11 11.38 1.43 -22.11
N ASN A 12 12.47 0.90 -22.62
CA ASN A 12 12.98 -0.43 -22.32
C ASN A 12 13.27 -0.54 -20.82
N HIS A 13 12.50 -1.32 -20.10
CA HIS A 13 12.76 -1.73 -18.72
C HIS A 13 13.73 -2.92 -18.66
N ALA A 14 14.95 -2.71 -19.12
CA ALA A 14 16.03 -3.68 -19.01
C ALA A 14 17.04 -3.21 -17.96
N SER A 15 16.80 -3.59 -16.69
CA SER A 15 17.89 -3.83 -15.70
C SER A 15 17.30 -4.29 -14.35
N ASP A 16 17.06 -5.59 -14.23
CA ASP A 16 16.48 -6.21 -13.01
C ASP A 16 17.49 -6.45 -11.86
N GLN A 17 18.74 -5.99 -11.93
CA GLN A 17 19.75 -6.29 -10.89
C GLN A 17 20.50 -5.10 -10.28
N ALA A 18 20.26 -3.87 -10.74
CA ALA A 18 20.75 -2.64 -10.10
C ALA A 18 19.58 -1.68 -9.87
N GLY A 19 18.37 -2.21 -9.70
CA GLY A 19 17.14 -1.46 -9.61
C GLY A 19 17.02 -0.66 -8.32
N ASP A 20 16.15 0.31 -8.38
CA ASP A 20 15.78 1.15 -7.26
C ASP A 20 15.20 0.31 -6.11
N LEU A 21 15.41 0.74 -4.88
CA LEU A 21 14.96 0.11 -3.65
C LEU A 21 13.78 0.90 -3.08
N ALA A 22 12.80 0.23 -2.49
CA ALA A 22 11.82 0.87 -1.63
C ALA A 22 12.17 0.66 -0.15
N LEU A 23 11.88 1.63 0.71
CA LEU A 23 12.06 1.52 2.16
C LEU A 23 10.71 1.66 2.86
N TYR A 24 10.34 0.66 3.64
CA TYR A 24 9.18 0.69 4.54
C TYR A 24 9.63 0.91 5.98
N VAL A 25 9.07 1.92 6.64
CA VAL A 25 9.33 2.23 8.05
C VAL A 25 8.06 1.99 8.84
N HIS A 26 8.08 0.97 9.70
CA HIS A 26 6.93 0.63 10.53
C HIS A 26 6.95 1.37 11.86
N TRP A 27 5.95 2.22 12.10
CA TRP A 27 5.69 2.85 13.38
C TRP A 27 4.50 2.18 14.06
N PRO A 28 4.70 1.45 15.17
CA PRO A 28 3.65 0.55 15.69
C PRO A 28 2.63 1.25 16.59
N PHE A 29 2.76 2.55 16.88
CA PHE A 29 1.95 3.19 17.90
C PHE A 29 0.75 3.92 17.34
N CYS A 30 -0.40 3.77 18.04
CA CYS A 30 -1.65 4.48 17.81
C CYS A 30 -2.14 5.13 19.11
N VAL A 31 -2.97 6.16 18.99
CA VAL A 31 -3.73 6.72 20.13
C VAL A 31 -4.83 5.77 20.57
N SER A 32 -5.52 5.15 19.61
CA SER A 32 -6.57 4.15 19.84
C SER A 32 -6.54 3.06 18.76
N LYS A 33 -7.07 1.88 19.05
CA LYS A 33 -7.16 0.78 18.07
C LYS A 33 -8.56 0.72 17.47
N CYS A 34 -8.65 0.88 16.16
CA CYS A 34 -9.90 0.74 15.42
C CYS A 34 -10.40 -0.72 15.45
N PRO A 35 -11.73 -0.96 15.51
CA PRO A 35 -12.28 -2.29 15.69
C PRO A 35 -12.10 -3.24 14.47
N TYR A 36 -11.81 -2.70 13.29
CA TYR A 36 -11.53 -3.45 12.07
C TYR A 36 -10.03 -3.68 11.81
N CYS A 37 -9.13 -2.98 12.54
CA CYS A 37 -7.70 -2.93 12.21
C CYS A 37 -6.97 -4.20 12.64
N ASP A 38 -6.35 -4.89 11.68
CA ASP A 38 -5.49 -6.06 11.82
C ASP A 38 -4.00 -5.73 11.85
N PHE A 39 -3.64 -4.47 11.60
CA PHE A 39 -2.24 -4.04 11.55
C PHE A 39 -1.51 -4.29 12.88
N ASN A 40 -0.19 -4.45 12.79
CA ASN A 40 0.69 -4.53 13.95
C ASN A 40 0.75 -3.17 14.66
N SER A 41 -0.34 -2.81 15.33
CA SER A 41 -0.52 -1.54 16.02
C SER A 41 -0.77 -1.73 17.52
N HIS A 42 -0.18 -0.84 18.32
CA HIS A 42 -0.19 -0.90 19.78
C HIS A 42 -0.54 0.46 20.36
N VAL A 43 -1.50 0.48 21.29
CA VAL A 43 -1.79 1.68 22.08
C VAL A 43 -0.78 1.76 23.23
N ARG A 44 -0.05 2.88 23.34
CA ARG A 44 0.92 3.13 24.43
C ARG A 44 0.81 4.58 24.89
N GLU A 45 0.77 4.75 26.22
CA GLU A 45 0.97 6.04 26.87
C GLU A 45 2.47 6.22 27.14
N GLY A 46 3.06 7.25 26.54
CA GLY A 46 4.47 7.57 26.75
C GLY A 46 5.45 6.65 26.00
N VAL A 47 5.88 7.11 24.85
CA VAL A 47 6.92 6.44 24.04
C VAL A 47 8.22 7.21 24.23
N ASP A 48 9.31 6.54 24.62
CA ASP A 48 10.65 7.15 24.66
C ASP A 48 11.12 7.42 23.23
N GLN A 49 10.82 8.61 22.74
CA GLN A 49 11.09 9.01 21.35
C GLN A 49 12.59 8.98 21.00
N ILE A 50 13.47 9.21 21.98
CA ILE A 50 14.94 9.21 21.78
C ILE A 50 15.42 7.78 21.58
N ALA A 51 15.01 6.86 22.46
CA ALA A 51 15.36 5.45 22.36
C ALA A 51 14.80 4.82 21.07
N TRP A 52 13.54 5.14 20.70
CA TRP A 52 12.92 4.65 19.47
C TRP A 52 13.63 5.15 18.22
N ARG A 53 13.97 6.43 18.16
CA ARG A 53 14.76 6.98 17.05
C ARG A 53 16.10 6.27 16.91
N ALA A 54 16.83 6.10 18.01
CA ALA A 54 18.12 5.39 18.00
C ALA A 54 17.98 3.96 17.49
N ALA A 55 16.94 3.24 17.92
CA ALA A 55 16.68 1.87 17.51
C ALA A 55 16.31 1.76 16.01
N LEU A 56 15.46 2.65 15.49
CA LEU A 56 15.12 2.69 14.06
C LEU A 56 16.35 3.00 13.19
N LEU A 57 17.22 3.90 13.63
CA LEU A 57 18.47 4.22 12.93
C LEU A 57 19.45 3.03 12.94
N THR A 58 19.49 2.27 14.02
CA THR A 58 20.31 1.05 14.14
C THR A 58 19.80 -0.04 13.18
N ASP A 59 18.46 -0.27 13.12
CA ASP A 59 17.85 -1.23 12.20
C ASP A 59 18.06 -0.83 10.72
N LEU A 60 17.99 0.48 10.43
CA LEU A 60 18.30 1.02 9.10
C LEU A 60 19.76 0.79 8.71
N ALA A 61 20.69 1.04 9.64
CA ALA A 61 22.12 0.83 9.39
C ALA A 61 22.44 -0.64 9.07
N HIS A 62 21.75 -1.58 9.72
CA HIS A 62 21.85 -3.00 9.38
C HIS A 62 21.39 -3.27 7.94
N GLU A 63 20.19 -2.80 7.52
CA GLU A 63 19.71 -2.98 6.14
C GLU A 63 20.67 -2.34 5.12
N ALA A 64 21.18 -1.16 5.43
CA ALA A 64 22.15 -0.47 4.57
C ALA A 64 23.43 -1.30 4.37
N SER A 65 23.88 -1.99 5.41
CA SER A 65 25.09 -2.83 5.35
C SER A 65 24.94 -4.06 4.44
N VAL A 66 23.71 -4.61 4.34
CA VAL A 66 23.41 -5.80 3.53
C VAL A 66 22.89 -5.48 2.13
N LEU A 67 22.58 -4.22 1.85
CA LEU A 67 22.07 -3.72 0.57
C LEU A 67 22.90 -2.56 -0.02
N PRO A 68 24.21 -2.71 -0.16
CA PRO A 68 25.04 -1.64 -0.71
C PRO A 68 24.74 -1.36 -2.20
N GLY A 69 25.02 -0.12 -2.65
CA GLY A 69 24.99 0.22 -4.07
C GLY A 69 23.60 0.36 -4.70
N ARG A 70 22.54 0.45 -3.88
CA ARG A 70 21.15 0.68 -4.34
C ARG A 70 20.82 2.18 -4.25
N LYS A 71 19.71 2.60 -4.89
CA LYS A 71 19.11 3.92 -4.71
C LYS A 71 17.65 3.79 -4.27
N LEU A 72 17.21 4.67 -3.39
CA LEU A 72 15.83 4.70 -2.95
C LEU A 72 14.94 5.46 -3.94
N GLN A 73 13.89 4.79 -4.42
CA GLN A 73 12.83 5.38 -5.24
C GLN A 73 11.62 5.81 -4.42
N SER A 74 11.41 5.17 -3.26
CA SER A 74 10.32 5.51 -2.34
C SER A 74 10.66 5.15 -0.90
N ILE A 75 10.12 5.96 0.02
CA ILE A 75 10.09 5.68 1.46
C ILE A 75 8.65 5.79 1.91
N PHE A 76 8.18 4.83 2.69
CA PHE A 76 6.82 4.81 3.20
C PHE A 76 6.84 4.60 4.72
N PHE A 77 6.32 5.58 5.45
CA PHE A 77 6.08 5.50 6.88
C PHE A 77 4.65 5.02 7.10
N GLY A 78 4.50 3.79 7.59
CA GLY A 78 3.21 3.13 7.78
C GLY A 78 3.10 2.40 9.11
N GLY A 79 1.97 1.72 9.32
CA GLY A 79 1.73 0.82 10.45
C GLY A 79 0.64 1.26 11.39
N GLY A 80 0.95 1.78 12.56
CA GLY A 80 -0.02 2.31 13.51
C GLY A 80 -0.50 3.71 13.10
N THR A 81 0.20 4.73 13.57
CA THR A 81 -0.04 6.13 13.20
C THR A 81 1.31 6.86 13.06
N PRO A 82 1.93 6.78 11.89
CA PRO A 82 3.26 7.37 11.67
C PRO A 82 3.35 8.88 11.90
N SER A 83 2.28 9.63 11.71
CA SER A 83 2.20 11.07 12.01
C SER A 83 2.38 11.43 13.51
N LEU A 84 2.31 10.42 14.38
CA LEU A 84 2.68 10.60 15.81
C LEU A 84 4.20 10.60 16.02
N MET A 85 4.98 10.18 15.04
CA MET A 85 6.44 10.21 15.10
C MET A 85 6.90 11.69 15.14
N PRO A 86 7.86 12.06 16.00
CA PRO A 86 8.42 13.42 15.99
C PRO A 86 9.03 13.76 14.62
N PRO A 87 8.81 14.95 14.07
CA PRO A 87 9.39 15.38 12.79
C PRO A 87 10.92 15.22 12.73
N GLU A 88 11.61 15.48 13.85
CA GLU A 88 13.06 15.28 13.96
C GLU A 88 13.47 13.79 13.87
N THR A 89 12.58 12.84 14.21
CA THR A 89 12.82 11.40 14.01
C THR A 89 12.66 11.05 12.54
N VAL A 90 11.61 11.57 11.89
CA VAL A 90 11.41 11.41 10.44
C VAL A 90 12.62 11.96 9.68
N ALA A 91 13.04 13.19 9.97
CA ALA A 91 14.21 13.83 9.36
C ALA A 91 15.49 13.00 9.58
N ALA A 92 15.70 12.46 10.78
CA ALA A 92 16.87 11.64 11.09
C ALA A 92 16.90 10.35 10.26
N ILE A 93 15.76 9.68 10.10
CA ILE A 93 15.63 8.47 9.26
C ILE A 93 15.90 8.81 7.81
N LEU A 94 15.30 9.87 7.26
CA LEU A 94 15.49 10.30 5.88
C LEU A 94 16.95 10.64 5.59
N ASN A 95 17.60 11.42 6.47
CA ASN A 95 19.00 11.75 6.34
C ASN A 95 19.92 10.52 6.42
N ALA A 96 19.59 9.53 7.25
CA ALA A 96 20.35 8.28 7.34
C ALA A 96 20.17 7.43 6.07
N ALA A 97 18.95 7.34 5.56
CA ALA A 97 18.61 6.62 4.33
C ALA A 97 19.31 7.23 3.10
N ASP A 98 19.31 8.56 2.98
CA ASP A 98 19.98 9.27 1.90
C ASP A 98 21.51 9.05 1.93
N ARG A 99 22.12 9.14 3.10
CA ARG A 99 23.56 8.84 3.25
C ARG A 99 23.92 7.38 2.91
N ALA A 100 23.01 6.44 3.19
CA ALA A 100 23.26 5.02 2.99
C ALA A 100 23.09 4.59 1.52
N TRP A 101 22.03 5.07 0.86
CA TRP A 101 21.66 4.61 -0.48
C TRP A 101 21.60 5.72 -1.53
N GLY A 102 21.46 6.97 -1.12
CA GLY A 102 21.09 8.05 -2.01
C GLY A 102 19.66 7.93 -2.51
N PHE A 103 19.10 9.03 -2.99
CA PHE A 103 17.73 9.09 -3.53
C PHE A 103 17.75 9.16 -5.05
N THR A 104 16.74 8.58 -5.68
CA THR A 104 16.45 8.84 -7.10
C THR A 104 15.82 10.23 -7.25
N ASP A 105 15.94 10.81 -8.45
CA ASP A 105 15.30 12.08 -8.75
C ASP A 105 13.78 11.99 -8.52
N GLY A 106 13.27 12.92 -7.73
CA GLY A 106 11.85 12.98 -7.38
C GLY A 106 11.36 11.80 -6.55
N ILE A 107 12.19 11.28 -5.63
CA ILE A 107 11.78 10.24 -4.66
C ILE A 107 10.40 10.53 -4.06
N GLU A 108 9.57 9.49 -3.89
CA GLU A 108 8.32 9.57 -3.15
C GLU A 108 8.55 9.25 -1.67
N ILE A 109 8.22 10.18 -0.78
CA ILE A 109 8.32 10.01 0.67
C ILE A 109 6.92 10.17 1.24
N THR A 110 6.26 9.03 1.49
CA THR A 110 4.88 8.97 1.99
C THR A 110 4.84 8.76 3.49
N LEU A 111 3.87 9.40 4.15
CA LEU A 111 3.57 9.19 5.57
C LEU A 111 2.06 9.06 5.76
N GLU A 112 1.63 8.02 6.49
CA GLU A 112 0.24 7.84 6.90
C GLU A 112 -0.10 8.72 8.09
N ALA A 113 -1.30 9.31 8.07
CA ALA A 113 -1.79 10.18 9.13
C ALA A 113 -3.30 9.98 9.37
N ASN A 114 -3.74 10.23 10.62
CA ASN A 114 -5.15 10.42 10.88
C ASN A 114 -5.53 11.89 10.67
N PRO A 115 -6.76 12.16 10.26
CA PRO A 115 -7.22 13.52 9.99
C PRO A 115 -7.71 14.22 11.27
N SER A 116 -6.90 14.19 12.33
CA SER A 116 -7.18 14.94 13.56
C SER A 116 -6.55 16.34 13.52
N SER A 117 -7.15 17.28 14.23
CA SER A 117 -6.62 18.63 14.34
C SER A 117 -5.20 18.68 14.92
N VAL A 118 -4.88 17.75 15.84
CA VAL A 118 -3.55 17.62 16.45
C VAL A 118 -2.51 17.18 15.42
N GLU A 119 -2.85 16.23 14.55
CA GLU A 119 -1.93 15.74 13.51
C GLU A 119 -1.78 16.77 12.40
N ALA A 120 -2.88 17.41 11.97
CA ALA A 120 -2.87 18.46 10.95
C ALA A 120 -1.97 19.65 11.33
N ALA A 121 -1.93 20.03 12.62
CA ALA A 121 -1.04 21.09 13.12
C ALA A 121 0.46 20.79 12.92
N ARG A 122 0.83 19.51 12.71
CA ARG A 122 2.23 19.07 12.52
C ARG A 122 2.62 18.84 11.05
N PHE A 123 1.68 18.97 10.12
CA PHE A 123 1.93 18.69 8.70
C PHE A 123 3.05 19.55 8.11
N ALA A 124 3.11 20.84 8.46
CA ALA A 124 4.18 21.72 8.01
C ALA A 124 5.57 21.26 8.49
N ASP A 125 5.68 20.78 9.74
CA ASP A 125 6.92 20.27 10.31
C ASP A 125 7.32 18.94 9.64
N LEU A 126 6.36 18.05 9.35
CA LEU A 126 6.61 16.80 8.61
C LEU A 126 7.03 17.05 7.16
N ALA A 127 6.41 18.04 6.50
CA ALA A 127 6.84 18.45 5.16
C ALA A 127 8.26 19.04 5.19
N SER A 128 8.58 19.88 6.19
CA SER A 128 9.92 20.42 6.40
C SER A 128 10.96 19.33 6.73
N ALA A 129 10.53 18.23 7.36
CA ALA A 129 11.36 17.06 7.59
C ALA A 129 11.68 16.25 6.32
N GLY A 130 10.96 16.52 5.20
CA GLY A 130 11.19 15.90 3.90
C GLY A 130 10.06 15.02 3.38
N VAL A 131 8.94 14.88 4.10
CA VAL A 131 7.74 14.17 3.60
C VAL A 131 7.14 14.98 2.45
N ASN A 132 6.90 14.32 1.31
CA ASN A 132 6.34 14.97 0.11
C ASN A 132 5.00 14.37 -0.35
N ARG A 133 4.52 13.33 0.32
CA ARG A 133 3.21 12.73 0.12
C ARG A 133 2.59 12.32 1.47
N VAL A 134 1.32 12.62 1.66
CA VAL A 134 0.57 12.15 2.84
C VAL A 134 -0.62 11.30 2.40
N SER A 135 -0.92 10.21 3.15
CA SER A 135 -2.15 9.44 3.02
C SER A 135 -2.98 9.61 4.29
N LEU A 136 -4.19 10.15 4.14
CA LEU A 136 -5.07 10.45 5.28
C LEU A 136 -6.13 9.37 5.44
N GLY A 137 -6.18 8.74 6.59
CA GLY A 137 -7.22 7.77 6.92
C GLY A 137 -8.55 8.46 7.25
N LEU A 138 -9.22 9.07 6.27
CA LEU A 138 -10.56 9.66 6.44
C LEU A 138 -11.60 8.60 6.78
N GLN A 139 -11.57 7.49 6.08
CA GLN A 139 -12.37 6.27 6.21
C GLN A 139 -13.84 6.42 5.81
N SER A 140 -14.50 7.54 6.06
CA SER A 140 -15.85 7.85 5.58
C SER A 140 -16.12 9.36 5.61
N LEU A 141 -17.11 9.79 4.84
CA LEU A 141 -17.68 11.14 4.86
C LEU A 141 -19.09 11.18 5.52
N ASP A 142 -19.38 10.18 6.34
CA ASP A 142 -20.58 10.05 7.16
C ASP A 142 -20.22 9.82 8.63
N ASP A 143 -20.76 10.65 9.55
CA ASP A 143 -20.42 10.60 10.98
C ASP A 143 -20.89 9.30 11.66
N GLN A 144 -21.96 8.66 11.18
CA GLN A 144 -22.42 7.39 11.73
C GLN A 144 -21.48 6.25 11.31
N ALA A 145 -21.02 6.26 10.07
CA ALA A 145 -20.02 5.34 9.57
C ALA A 145 -18.68 5.51 10.29
N LEU A 146 -18.22 6.75 10.51
CA LEU A 146 -17.01 7.03 11.29
C LEU A 146 -17.12 6.48 12.72
N LYS A 147 -18.25 6.69 13.37
CA LYS A 147 -18.52 6.15 14.71
C LYS A 147 -18.55 4.63 14.73
N PHE A 148 -19.15 3.98 13.70
CA PHE A 148 -19.14 2.52 13.53
C PHE A 148 -17.71 2.01 13.36
N LEU A 149 -16.91 2.67 12.53
CA LEU A 149 -15.50 2.35 12.30
C LEU A 149 -14.59 2.70 13.50
N GLY A 150 -15.13 3.28 14.58
CA GLY A 150 -14.37 3.62 15.78
C GLY A 150 -13.37 4.77 15.55
N ARG A 151 -13.68 5.68 14.62
CA ARG A 151 -12.84 6.85 14.35
C ARG A 151 -13.08 7.94 15.40
N ALA A 152 -12.02 8.65 15.75
CA ALA A 152 -12.08 9.70 16.77
C ALA A 152 -12.46 11.08 16.21
N HIS A 153 -12.31 11.28 14.89
CA HIS A 153 -12.65 12.52 14.19
C HIS A 153 -14.07 12.45 13.61
N ASP A 154 -14.68 13.58 13.40
CA ASP A 154 -15.91 13.75 12.61
C ASP A 154 -15.59 14.17 11.16
N VAL A 155 -16.63 14.26 10.33
CA VAL A 155 -16.50 14.61 8.91
C VAL A 155 -15.90 16.01 8.72
N ASN A 156 -16.24 16.98 9.58
CA ASN A 156 -15.74 18.35 9.46
C ASN A 156 -14.26 18.44 9.80
N GLU A 157 -13.82 17.76 10.86
CA GLU A 157 -12.40 17.64 11.21
C GLU A 157 -11.61 16.97 10.10
N GLY A 158 -12.17 15.87 9.54
CA GLY A 158 -11.56 15.15 8.41
C GLY A 158 -11.34 16.05 7.20
N GLN A 159 -12.34 16.82 6.82
CA GLN A 159 -12.24 17.75 5.68
C GLN A 159 -11.29 18.92 5.95
N ALA A 160 -11.29 19.47 7.16
CA ALA A 160 -10.35 20.51 7.54
C ALA A 160 -8.89 20.01 7.48
N ALA A 161 -8.63 18.81 7.98
CA ALA A 161 -7.31 18.18 7.91
C ALA A 161 -6.88 17.92 6.45
N LEU A 162 -7.81 17.46 5.59
CA LEU A 162 -7.54 17.28 4.15
C LEU A 162 -7.18 18.60 3.49
N ALA A 163 -7.92 19.67 3.74
CA ALA A 163 -7.62 20.99 3.18
C ALA A 163 -6.24 21.53 3.62
N ILE A 164 -5.87 21.31 4.89
CA ILE A 164 -4.52 21.64 5.38
C ILE A 164 -3.47 20.79 4.66
N ALA A 165 -3.68 19.47 4.55
CA ALA A 165 -2.75 18.58 3.85
C ALA A 165 -2.52 19.03 2.42
N GLN A 166 -3.59 19.36 1.66
CA GLN A 166 -3.50 19.86 0.29
C GLN A 166 -2.77 21.20 0.17
N SER A 167 -2.76 22.01 1.20
CA SER A 167 -2.00 23.28 1.23
C SER A 167 -0.51 23.08 1.54
N VAL A 168 -0.15 21.97 2.18
CA VAL A 168 1.20 21.72 2.71
C VAL A 168 1.99 20.74 1.83
N PHE A 169 1.36 19.64 1.42
CA PHE A 169 2.05 18.59 0.68
C PHE A 169 1.77 18.68 -0.81
N PRO A 170 2.78 18.47 -1.66
CA PRO A 170 2.61 18.45 -3.12
C PRO A 170 1.74 17.27 -3.59
N ARG A 171 1.68 16.18 -2.81
CA ARG A 171 0.86 15.00 -3.12
C ARG A 171 0.06 14.56 -1.91
N VAL A 172 -1.25 14.39 -2.11
CA VAL A 172 -2.18 13.99 -1.06
C VAL A 172 -3.07 12.86 -1.58
N SER A 173 -3.20 11.81 -0.78
CA SER A 173 -4.25 10.81 -0.94
C SER A 173 -5.05 10.68 0.34
N PHE A 174 -6.23 10.08 0.24
CA PHE A 174 -6.96 9.66 1.43
C PHE A 174 -7.66 8.32 1.19
N ASP A 175 -7.97 7.67 2.30
CA ASP A 175 -8.55 6.35 2.30
C ASP A 175 -10.03 6.44 2.69
N LEU A 176 -10.90 5.68 2.00
CA LEU A 176 -12.28 5.45 2.39
C LEU A 176 -12.55 3.95 2.47
N ILE A 177 -13.44 3.56 3.39
CA ILE A 177 -13.92 2.19 3.55
C ILE A 177 -15.39 2.16 3.16
N TYR A 178 -15.72 1.33 2.17
CA TYR A 178 -17.08 1.12 1.70
C TYR A 178 -17.54 -0.33 1.90
N ALA A 179 -18.71 -0.71 1.40
CA ALA A 179 -19.37 -1.97 1.69
C ALA A 179 -19.62 -2.17 3.20
N LEU A 180 -20.00 -1.09 3.87
CA LEU A 180 -20.37 -1.10 5.28
C LEU A 180 -21.73 -1.82 5.48
N PRO A 181 -22.01 -2.34 6.68
CA PRO A 181 -23.31 -2.93 7.00
C PRO A 181 -24.46 -2.02 6.64
N GLY A 182 -25.37 -2.51 5.78
CA GLY A 182 -26.54 -1.76 5.32
C GLY A 182 -26.27 -0.61 4.35
N GLN A 183 -25.02 -0.41 3.91
CA GLN A 183 -24.70 0.63 2.94
C GLN A 183 -25.36 0.31 1.58
N ARG A 184 -26.14 1.24 1.06
CA ARG A 184 -26.79 1.11 -0.25
C ARG A 184 -25.90 1.70 -1.35
N LEU A 185 -26.00 1.17 -2.55
CA LEU A 185 -25.24 1.65 -3.72
C LEU A 185 -25.43 3.17 -3.97
N ALA A 186 -26.66 3.69 -3.81
CA ALA A 186 -26.94 5.11 -4.02
C ALA A 186 -26.23 6.00 -2.98
N ASP A 187 -26.16 5.55 -1.72
CA ASP A 187 -25.51 6.30 -0.63
C ASP A 187 -23.99 6.32 -0.86
N TRP A 188 -23.41 5.17 -1.24
CA TRP A 188 -22.00 5.09 -1.56
C TRP A 188 -21.62 5.97 -2.77
N ARG A 189 -22.40 5.95 -3.85
CA ARG A 189 -22.13 6.81 -5.01
C ARG A 189 -22.20 8.30 -4.66
N ALA A 190 -23.10 8.70 -3.79
CA ALA A 190 -23.18 10.07 -3.31
C ALA A 190 -21.94 10.46 -2.47
N GLU A 191 -21.49 9.57 -1.59
CA GLU A 191 -20.27 9.74 -0.80
C GLU A 191 -19.01 9.79 -1.69
N LEU A 192 -18.91 8.88 -2.65
CA LEU A 192 -17.80 8.83 -3.62
C LEU A 192 -17.74 10.08 -4.50
N ALA A 193 -18.88 10.55 -5.00
CA ALA A 193 -18.96 11.80 -5.78
C ALA A 193 -18.46 13.00 -4.97
N ARG A 194 -18.80 13.07 -3.68
CA ARG A 194 -18.28 14.08 -2.76
C ARG A 194 -16.77 13.94 -2.55
N ALA A 195 -16.28 12.72 -2.37
CA ALA A 195 -14.84 12.43 -2.23
C ALA A 195 -14.05 12.86 -3.48
N LEU A 196 -14.56 12.55 -4.66
CA LEU A 196 -13.96 12.95 -5.94
C LEU A 196 -13.93 14.47 -6.12
N SER A 197 -14.90 15.19 -5.56
CA SER A 197 -14.95 16.66 -5.63
C SER A 197 -13.84 17.36 -4.83
N PHE A 198 -13.13 16.67 -3.93
CA PHE A 198 -11.97 17.23 -3.22
C PHE A 198 -10.73 17.40 -4.10
N GLY A 199 -10.70 16.80 -5.29
CA GLY A 199 -9.70 17.06 -6.31
C GLY A 199 -8.32 16.47 -6.03
N THR A 200 -8.20 15.48 -5.13
CA THR A 200 -6.97 14.73 -4.95
C THR A 200 -6.68 13.90 -6.19
N GLU A 201 -5.42 13.64 -6.45
CA GLU A 201 -4.99 12.85 -7.63
C GLU A 201 -4.87 11.34 -7.35
N HIS A 202 -5.13 10.93 -6.11
CA HIS A 202 -5.06 9.54 -5.67
C HIS A 202 -6.07 9.28 -4.56
N LEU A 203 -6.73 8.12 -4.61
CA LEU A 203 -7.66 7.62 -3.59
C LEU A 203 -7.38 6.14 -3.32
N SER A 204 -7.46 5.75 -2.04
CA SER A 204 -7.50 4.35 -1.62
C SER A 204 -8.92 4.02 -1.16
N LEU A 205 -9.59 3.11 -1.86
CA LEU A 205 -10.99 2.76 -1.64
C LEU A 205 -11.07 1.27 -1.31
N TYR A 206 -11.27 0.96 -0.02
CA TYR A 206 -11.26 -0.41 0.49
C TYR A 206 -12.68 -0.90 0.76
N GLN A 207 -13.03 -2.08 0.28
CA GLN A 207 -14.20 -2.77 0.82
C GLN A 207 -13.93 -3.22 2.24
N LEU A 208 -14.92 -3.07 3.15
CA LEU A 208 -14.79 -3.58 4.50
C LEU A 208 -14.63 -5.10 4.48
N THR A 209 -13.50 -5.58 4.97
CA THR A 209 -13.23 -6.98 5.21
C THR A 209 -13.24 -7.28 6.71
N ILE A 210 -13.65 -8.49 7.06
CA ILE A 210 -13.67 -8.94 8.46
C ILE A 210 -12.42 -9.77 8.72
N GLU A 211 -11.37 -9.10 9.21
CA GLU A 211 -10.07 -9.73 9.43
C GLU A 211 -10.03 -10.52 10.75
N PRO A 212 -9.47 -11.75 10.75
CA PRO A 212 -9.31 -12.55 11.95
C PRO A 212 -8.54 -11.82 13.05
N GLY A 213 -8.95 -12.01 14.30
CA GLY A 213 -8.30 -11.38 15.46
C GLY A 213 -8.73 -9.94 15.74
N THR A 214 -9.58 -9.36 14.91
CA THR A 214 -10.15 -8.03 15.12
C THR A 214 -11.42 -8.09 16.00
N ARG A 215 -11.83 -6.93 16.52
CA ARG A 215 -13.11 -6.84 17.21
C ARG A 215 -14.28 -7.09 16.25
N PHE A 216 -14.19 -6.61 15.01
CA PHE A 216 -15.23 -6.85 14.00
C PHE A 216 -15.38 -8.35 13.70
N ALA A 217 -14.32 -9.16 13.73
CA ALA A 217 -14.44 -10.62 13.61
C ALA A 217 -15.28 -11.23 14.74
N THR A 218 -15.05 -10.78 15.97
CA THR A 218 -15.83 -11.22 17.14
C THR A 218 -17.30 -10.79 17.02
N ASP A 219 -17.54 -9.56 16.56
CA ASP A 219 -18.87 -9.01 16.40
C ASP A 219 -19.63 -9.68 15.25
N ALA A 220 -18.96 -10.01 14.13
CA ALA A 220 -19.53 -10.75 13.01
C ALA A 220 -19.89 -12.20 13.39
N LEU A 221 -18.99 -12.90 14.10
CA LEU A 221 -19.27 -14.26 14.61
C LEU A 221 -20.47 -14.30 15.58
N ALA A 222 -20.71 -13.21 16.30
CA ALA A 222 -21.85 -13.06 17.19
C ALA A 222 -23.12 -12.54 16.47
N GLY A 223 -23.10 -12.37 15.15
CA GLY A 223 -24.22 -11.85 14.36
C GLY A 223 -24.56 -10.37 14.59
N ARG A 224 -23.64 -9.60 15.22
CA ARG A 224 -23.82 -8.16 15.45
C ARG A 224 -23.44 -7.30 14.25
N ILE A 225 -22.60 -7.83 13.37
CA ILE A 225 -22.19 -7.21 12.12
C ILE A 225 -22.55 -8.15 10.98
N VAL A 226 -23.25 -7.65 9.98
CA VAL A 226 -23.57 -8.33 8.73
C VAL A 226 -23.08 -7.44 7.59
N ILE A 227 -22.04 -7.85 6.90
CA ILE A 227 -21.56 -7.17 5.69
C ILE A 227 -22.50 -7.44 4.51
N PRO A 228 -22.48 -6.62 3.45
CA PRO A 228 -23.22 -6.88 2.22
C PRO A 228 -22.96 -8.27 1.67
N ASP A 229 -23.95 -8.88 1.03
CA ASP A 229 -23.78 -10.13 0.30
C ASP A 229 -22.87 -9.94 -0.94
N GLY A 230 -22.51 -11.06 -1.59
CA GLY A 230 -21.60 -11.03 -2.72
C GLY A 230 -22.05 -10.16 -3.88
N ASP A 231 -23.36 -10.21 -4.22
CA ASP A 231 -23.92 -9.43 -5.33
C ASP A 231 -23.91 -7.93 -5.00
N SER A 232 -24.34 -7.56 -3.80
CA SER A 232 -24.32 -6.16 -3.33
C SER A 232 -22.89 -5.63 -3.23
N ALA A 233 -21.93 -6.43 -2.77
CA ALA A 233 -20.53 -6.07 -2.72
C ALA A 233 -19.92 -5.88 -4.12
N ALA A 234 -20.31 -6.72 -5.08
CA ALA A 234 -19.92 -6.62 -6.48
C ALA A 234 -20.44 -5.33 -7.12
N ASP A 235 -21.74 -5.01 -6.94
CA ASP A 235 -22.33 -3.76 -7.43
C ASP A 235 -21.60 -2.52 -6.92
N LEU A 236 -21.23 -2.52 -5.63
CA LEU A 236 -20.46 -1.44 -5.00
C LEU A 236 -19.04 -1.32 -5.61
N PHE A 237 -18.37 -2.45 -5.84
CA PHE A 237 -17.04 -2.50 -6.45
C PHE A 237 -17.06 -1.98 -7.89
N GLU A 238 -17.98 -2.47 -8.72
CA GLU A 238 -18.13 -2.04 -10.11
C GLU A 238 -18.44 -0.55 -10.22
N ALA A 239 -19.36 -0.06 -9.40
CA ALA A 239 -19.70 1.36 -9.35
C ALA A 239 -18.50 2.21 -8.93
N THR A 240 -17.72 1.76 -7.95
CA THR A 240 -16.50 2.44 -7.50
C THR A 240 -15.52 2.61 -8.66
N ARG A 241 -15.22 1.53 -9.39
CA ARG A 241 -14.30 1.57 -10.53
C ARG A 241 -14.82 2.44 -11.67
N ALA A 242 -16.11 2.33 -11.98
CA ALA A 242 -16.74 3.12 -13.04
C ALA A 242 -16.73 4.62 -12.74
N ASP A 243 -17.14 5.01 -11.53
CA ASP A 243 -17.26 6.41 -11.12
C ASP A 243 -15.87 7.08 -10.96
N THR A 244 -14.88 6.37 -10.41
CA THR A 244 -13.51 6.89 -10.33
C THR A 244 -12.86 7.01 -11.71
N ALA A 245 -13.02 6.03 -12.60
CA ALA A 245 -12.51 6.10 -13.96
C ALA A 245 -13.15 7.26 -14.75
N ALA A 246 -14.47 7.47 -14.61
CA ALA A 246 -15.17 8.60 -15.21
C ALA A 246 -14.68 9.96 -14.71
N ALA A 247 -14.20 10.02 -13.45
CA ALA A 247 -13.58 11.20 -12.86
C ALA A 247 -12.09 11.37 -13.21
N GLY A 248 -11.51 10.49 -14.02
CA GLY A 248 -10.10 10.54 -14.43
C GLY A 248 -9.12 9.94 -13.41
N LEU A 249 -9.63 9.15 -12.47
CA LEU A 249 -8.85 8.36 -11.50
C LEU A 249 -9.11 6.84 -11.72
N PRO A 250 -8.67 6.24 -12.84
CA PRO A 250 -8.85 4.80 -13.02
C PRO A 250 -8.10 4.02 -11.93
N ALA A 251 -8.61 2.83 -11.60
CA ALA A 251 -7.91 1.91 -10.74
C ALA A 251 -6.60 1.46 -11.39
N TYR A 252 -5.46 1.62 -10.72
CA TYR A 252 -4.19 1.05 -11.18
C TYR A 252 -3.88 -0.30 -10.53
N GLU A 253 -4.57 -0.61 -9.44
CA GLU A 253 -4.63 -1.94 -8.82
C GLU A 253 -6.01 -2.12 -8.15
N THR A 254 -6.19 -3.14 -7.31
CA THR A 254 -7.50 -3.56 -6.80
C THR A 254 -8.24 -2.46 -6.04
N SER A 255 -7.55 -1.75 -5.14
CA SER A 255 -8.15 -0.79 -4.19
C SER A 255 -7.69 0.66 -4.38
N ASN A 256 -6.65 0.88 -5.19
CA ASN A 256 -6.08 2.20 -5.35
C ASN A 256 -6.36 2.79 -6.74
N HIS A 257 -6.81 4.02 -6.73
CA HIS A 257 -7.25 4.77 -7.90
C HIS A 257 -6.42 6.05 -8.02
N ALA A 258 -5.91 6.34 -9.21
CA ALA A 258 -5.07 7.52 -9.40
C ALA A 258 -5.22 8.12 -10.78
N ARG A 259 -4.96 9.43 -10.88
CA ARG A 259 -4.69 10.05 -12.17
C ARG A 259 -3.43 9.40 -12.76
N PRO A 260 -3.41 9.07 -14.07
CA PRO A 260 -2.23 8.49 -14.69
C PRO A 260 -0.95 9.32 -14.42
N GLY A 261 0.07 8.66 -13.86
CA GLY A 261 1.33 9.28 -13.41
C GLY A 261 1.35 9.71 -11.93
N SER A 262 0.22 9.58 -11.23
CA SER A 262 0.09 9.91 -9.79
C SER A 262 -0.10 8.68 -8.91
N GLU A 263 0.16 7.50 -9.44
CA GLU A 263 0.15 6.25 -8.68
C GLU A 263 1.16 6.29 -7.53
N SER A 264 0.88 5.58 -6.43
CA SER A 264 1.86 5.42 -5.35
C SER A 264 3.03 4.57 -5.82
N ARG A 265 4.24 5.17 -5.88
CA ARG A 265 5.46 4.46 -6.30
C ARG A 265 5.81 3.33 -5.33
N HIS A 266 5.52 3.53 -4.05
CA HIS A 266 5.78 2.50 -3.04
C HIS A 266 4.86 1.29 -3.23
N ASN A 267 3.55 1.50 -3.47
CA ASN A 267 2.61 0.42 -3.77
C ASN A 267 3.01 -0.31 -5.06
N LEU A 268 3.38 0.45 -6.11
CA LEU A 268 3.86 -0.14 -7.36
C LEU A 268 5.13 -0.97 -7.18
N ALA A 269 6.05 -0.57 -6.29
CA ALA A 269 7.23 -1.37 -5.99
C ALA A 269 6.85 -2.75 -5.42
N TYR A 270 5.87 -2.82 -4.53
CA TYR A 270 5.35 -4.09 -4.02
C TYR A 270 4.67 -4.91 -5.10
N TRP A 271 3.69 -4.34 -5.80
CA TRP A 271 2.90 -5.06 -6.81
C TRP A 271 3.75 -5.51 -8.01
N ARG A 272 4.78 -4.73 -8.37
CA ARG A 272 5.76 -5.10 -9.40
C ARG A 272 6.81 -6.08 -8.91
N TYR A 273 6.70 -6.57 -7.68
CA TYR A 273 7.65 -7.50 -7.08
C TYR A 273 9.10 -6.98 -7.11
N GLN A 274 9.30 -5.71 -6.78
CA GLN A 274 10.63 -5.10 -6.62
C GLN A 274 11.15 -5.34 -5.20
N ASP A 275 12.47 -5.24 -5.02
CA ASP A 275 13.07 -5.32 -3.70
C ASP A 275 12.65 -4.15 -2.81
N TYR A 276 12.41 -4.44 -1.56
CA TYR A 276 12.17 -3.43 -0.53
C TYR A 276 12.76 -3.84 0.81
N ALA A 277 13.33 -2.89 1.51
CA ALA A 277 13.77 -3.03 2.88
C ALA A 277 12.65 -2.61 3.85
N GLY A 278 12.48 -3.34 4.94
CA GLY A 278 11.56 -2.95 6.00
C GLY A 278 12.32 -2.75 7.31
N ILE A 279 12.05 -1.69 8.07
CA ILE A 279 12.60 -1.45 9.40
C ILE A 279 11.49 -1.16 10.40
N GLY A 280 11.76 -1.41 11.68
CA GLY A 280 10.78 -1.25 12.74
C GLY A 280 10.00 -2.53 13.05
N PRO A 281 9.27 -2.60 14.20
CA PRO A 281 8.67 -3.83 14.71
C PRO A 281 7.55 -4.34 13.80
N GLY A 282 7.70 -5.58 13.34
CA GLY A 282 6.74 -6.23 12.43
C GLY A 282 6.89 -5.86 10.96
N ALA A 283 7.87 -5.03 10.61
CA ALA A 283 8.14 -4.74 9.21
C ALA A 283 8.56 -6.00 8.44
N HIS A 284 7.99 -6.16 7.26
CA HIS A 284 8.42 -7.15 6.28
C HIS A 284 9.39 -6.51 5.29
N GLY A 285 10.16 -7.33 4.61
CA GLY A 285 11.05 -6.93 3.52
C GLY A 285 11.20 -8.08 2.52
N ARG A 286 11.64 -7.74 1.32
CA ARG A 286 12.08 -8.69 0.31
C ARG A 286 13.28 -8.11 -0.41
N ARG A 287 14.40 -8.76 -0.33
CA ARG A 287 15.67 -8.26 -0.85
C ARG A 287 16.62 -9.38 -1.28
N GLY A 288 17.20 -9.26 -2.44
CA GLY A 288 18.21 -10.22 -2.90
C GLY A 288 17.74 -11.68 -2.93
N GLY A 289 16.43 -11.93 -3.11
CA GLY A 289 15.84 -13.27 -3.07
C GLY A 289 15.58 -13.82 -1.66
N LEU A 290 15.61 -12.96 -0.63
CA LEU A 290 15.25 -13.28 0.75
C LEU A 290 13.93 -12.60 1.12
N ALA A 291 13.04 -13.31 1.81
CA ALA A 291 11.94 -12.70 2.56
C ALA A 291 12.43 -12.40 3.98
N THR A 292 12.13 -11.21 4.49
CA THR A 292 12.54 -10.81 5.84
C THR A 292 11.35 -10.36 6.67
N VAL A 293 11.37 -10.70 7.97
CA VAL A 293 10.34 -10.28 8.93
C VAL A 293 11.01 -9.83 10.21
N ARG A 294 10.61 -8.66 10.72
CA ARG A 294 11.03 -8.17 12.02
C ARG A 294 10.10 -8.64 13.13
N ARG A 295 10.64 -8.71 14.34
CA ARG A 295 9.84 -9.04 15.56
C ARG A 295 8.66 -8.12 15.70
N LYS A 296 7.47 -8.70 15.86
CA LYS A 296 6.19 -7.94 15.86
C LYS A 296 6.01 -7.10 17.12
N LYS A 297 6.31 -7.70 18.31
CA LYS A 297 6.12 -6.98 19.59
C LYS A 297 7.17 -5.90 19.75
N PRO A 298 6.77 -4.62 20.00
CA PRO A 298 7.69 -3.50 20.17
C PRO A 298 8.83 -3.76 21.15
N GLU A 299 8.52 -4.32 22.32
CA GLU A 299 9.49 -4.60 23.37
C GLU A 299 10.51 -5.69 22.95
N ASN A 300 10.05 -6.72 22.23
CA ASN A 300 10.92 -7.79 21.73
C ASN A 300 11.82 -7.27 20.60
N TRP A 301 11.31 -6.36 19.77
CA TRP A 301 12.08 -5.71 18.72
C TRP A 301 13.17 -4.83 19.33
N MET A 302 12.84 -3.96 20.31
CA MET A 302 13.82 -3.13 21.03
C MET A 302 14.93 -3.97 21.65
N ALA A 303 14.58 -5.04 22.39
CA ALA A 303 15.56 -5.94 22.99
C ALA A 303 16.43 -6.65 21.94
N ALA A 304 15.91 -6.93 20.74
CA ALA A 304 16.71 -7.50 19.66
C ALA A 304 17.67 -6.47 19.07
N ILE A 305 17.26 -5.21 18.91
CA ILE A 305 18.15 -4.12 18.49
C ILE A 305 19.34 -3.96 19.45
N GLU A 306 19.07 -3.89 20.75
CA GLU A 306 20.12 -3.77 21.78
C GLU A 306 21.12 -4.93 21.75
N ARG A 307 20.62 -6.15 21.54
CA ARG A 307 21.45 -7.36 21.60
C ARG A 307 22.18 -7.65 20.29
N ASN A 308 21.50 -7.46 19.14
CA ASN A 308 21.95 -7.95 17.83
C ASN A 308 22.29 -6.83 16.85
N GLY A 309 21.92 -5.58 17.12
CA GLY A 309 22.03 -4.46 16.19
C GLY A 309 20.95 -4.45 15.09
N HIS A 310 19.96 -5.34 15.16
CA HIS A 310 18.81 -5.40 14.23
C HIS A 310 17.60 -6.09 14.85
N GLY A 311 16.41 -5.75 14.36
CA GLY A 311 15.13 -6.33 14.81
C GLY A 311 14.70 -7.61 14.07
N MET A 312 15.55 -8.22 13.25
CA MET A 312 15.23 -9.38 12.43
C MET A 312 14.75 -10.57 13.26
N GLU A 313 13.68 -11.21 12.81
CA GLU A 313 13.16 -12.47 13.34
C GLU A 313 13.33 -13.61 12.33
N VAL A 314 13.01 -13.33 11.08
CA VAL A 314 13.06 -14.31 9.97
C VAL A 314 13.82 -13.71 8.79
N GLU A 315 14.64 -14.51 8.14
CA GLU A 315 15.33 -14.22 6.90
C GLU A 315 15.40 -15.52 6.08
N ASP A 316 14.38 -15.72 5.24
CA ASP A 316 14.17 -16.97 4.51
C ASP A 316 14.53 -16.83 3.03
N PRO A 317 15.38 -17.71 2.47
CA PRO A 317 15.63 -17.78 1.04
C PRO A 317 14.37 -18.16 0.26
N LEU A 318 14.04 -17.38 -0.75
CA LEU A 318 12.93 -17.64 -1.66
C LEU A 318 13.43 -18.47 -2.86
N THR A 319 12.80 -19.62 -3.10
CA THR A 319 13.10 -20.42 -4.29
C THR A 319 12.70 -19.66 -5.56
N PRO A 320 13.29 -19.98 -6.74
CA PRO A 320 12.85 -19.39 -8.01
C PRO A 320 11.34 -19.55 -8.24
N SER A 321 10.78 -20.72 -7.95
CA SER A 321 9.33 -20.97 -8.07
C SER A 321 8.51 -20.08 -7.14
N THR A 322 8.87 -19.98 -5.86
CA THR A 322 8.19 -19.10 -4.90
C THR A 322 8.21 -17.65 -5.37
N ARG A 323 9.37 -17.16 -5.82
CA ARG A 323 9.52 -15.79 -6.34
C ARG A 323 8.64 -15.52 -7.55
N ALA A 324 8.58 -16.46 -8.48
CA ALA A 324 7.74 -16.34 -9.68
C ALA A 324 6.25 -16.37 -9.34
N THR A 325 5.84 -17.28 -8.45
CA THR A 325 4.46 -17.37 -7.95
C THR A 325 4.03 -16.08 -7.25
N GLU A 326 4.82 -15.57 -6.31
CA GLU A 326 4.53 -14.31 -5.63
C GLU A 326 4.48 -13.13 -6.60
N ALA A 327 5.43 -13.03 -7.54
CA ALA A 327 5.46 -11.97 -8.54
C ALA A 327 4.23 -12.01 -9.47
N LEU A 328 3.74 -13.21 -9.79
CA LEU A 328 2.54 -13.41 -10.60
C LEU A 328 1.28 -13.00 -9.81
N LEU A 329 1.13 -13.51 -8.58
CA LEU A 329 0.00 -13.19 -7.70
C LEU A 329 -0.12 -11.69 -7.40
N MET A 330 1.01 -11.03 -7.16
CA MET A 330 1.04 -9.59 -6.91
C MET A 330 0.80 -8.78 -8.18
N GLY A 331 1.50 -9.11 -9.25
CA GLY A 331 1.47 -8.32 -10.48
C GLY A 331 0.15 -8.42 -11.26
N LEU A 332 -0.60 -9.51 -11.13
CA LEU A 332 -1.93 -9.63 -11.74
C LEU A 332 -3.01 -8.79 -11.05
N ARG A 333 -2.72 -8.21 -9.88
CA ARG A 333 -3.57 -7.18 -9.25
C ARG A 333 -3.43 -5.82 -9.92
N LEU A 334 -2.34 -5.57 -10.65
CA LEU A 334 -2.12 -4.35 -11.41
C LEU A 334 -2.94 -4.33 -12.70
N ALA A 335 -3.52 -3.17 -13.03
CA ALA A 335 -4.19 -2.95 -14.32
C ALA A 335 -3.25 -3.16 -15.52
N GLU A 336 -1.95 -2.90 -15.36
CA GLU A 336 -0.92 -3.16 -16.37
C GLU A 336 -0.58 -4.64 -16.51
N GLY A 337 -0.92 -5.49 -15.53
CA GLY A 337 -0.59 -6.91 -15.50
C GLY A 337 0.91 -7.18 -15.36
N VAL A 338 1.34 -8.37 -15.77
CA VAL A 338 2.70 -8.89 -15.58
C VAL A 338 3.45 -9.05 -16.90
N ASP A 339 4.77 -8.88 -16.84
CA ASP A 339 5.71 -9.27 -17.88
C ASP A 339 6.07 -10.77 -17.70
N LEU A 340 5.53 -11.63 -18.58
CA LEU A 340 5.73 -13.07 -18.50
C LEU A 340 7.19 -13.47 -18.73
N ASP A 341 7.93 -12.74 -19.56
CA ASP A 341 9.35 -13.02 -19.78
C ASP A 341 10.16 -12.77 -18.50
N ARG A 342 9.84 -11.69 -17.79
CA ARG A 342 10.44 -11.41 -16.48
C ARG A 342 10.10 -12.51 -15.47
N ILE A 343 8.82 -12.89 -15.37
CA ILE A 343 8.36 -13.95 -14.45
C ILE A 343 9.05 -15.28 -14.78
N THR A 344 9.16 -15.63 -16.06
CA THR A 344 9.85 -16.84 -16.52
C THR A 344 11.33 -16.82 -16.13
N ARG A 345 12.02 -15.68 -16.26
CA ARG A 345 13.40 -15.54 -15.77
C ARG A 345 13.51 -15.73 -14.25
N LEU A 346 12.57 -15.19 -13.47
CA LEU A 346 12.52 -15.41 -12.00
C LEU A 346 12.36 -16.89 -11.66
N ASN A 347 11.69 -17.68 -12.50
CA ASN A 347 11.44 -19.11 -12.33
C ASN A 347 12.48 -19.98 -13.09
N ALA A 348 13.71 -19.53 -13.18
CA ALA A 348 14.80 -20.26 -13.83
C ALA A 348 14.49 -20.75 -15.26
N GLY A 349 13.70 -19.99 -16.01
CA GLY A 349 13.34 -20.29 -17.42
C GLY A 349 12.06 -21.11 -17.58
N VAL A 350 11.36 -21.45 -16.49
CA VAL A 350 10.09 -22.19 -16.56
C VAL A 350 8.91 -21.21 -16.50
N VAL A 351 7.96 -21.34 -17.43
CA VAL A 351 6.74 -20.53 -17.45
C VAL A 351 5.83 -20.98 -16.27
N PRO A 352 5.52 -20.12 -15.29
CA PRO A 352 4.80 -20.53 -14.08
C PRO A 352 3.29 -20.40 -14.21
N VAL A 353 2.74 -20.49 -15.42
CA VAL A 353 1.30 -20.37 -15.67
C VAL A 353 0.77 -21.58 -16.42
N ASP A 354 -0.44 -22.02 -16.06
CA ASP A 354 -1.20 -23.00 -16.83
C ASP A 354 -1.74 -22.32 -18.10
N LEU A 355 -1.10 -22.61 -19.24
CA LEU A 355 -1.46 -22.03 -20.54
C LEU A 355 -2.87 -22.41 -20.97
N ALA A 356 -3.35 -23.62 -20.63
CA ALA A 356 -4.71 -24.04 -20.97
C ALA A 356 -5.76 -23.28 -20.14
N ALA A 357 -5.48 -23.04 -18.87
CA ALA A 357 -6.33 -22.18 -18.05
C ALA A 357 -6.33 -20.73 -18.57
N VAL A 358 -5.18 -20.20 -18.93
CA VAL A 358 -5.05 -18.87 -19.53
C VAL A 358 -5.89 -18.76 -20.81
N GLU A 359 -5.86 -19.75 -21.71
CA GLU A 359 -6.67 -19.76 -22.94
C GLU A 359 -8.17 -19.80 -22.65
N ARG A 360 -8.61 -20.60 -21.68
CA ARG A 360 -10.03 -20.65 -21.27
C ARG A 360 -10.52 -19.30 -20.71
N LEU A 361 -9.74 -18.70 -19.80
CA LEU A 361 -10.09 -17.43 -19.17
C LEU A 361 -10.04 -16.24 -20.15
N GLU A 362 -9.13 -16.31 -21.15
CA GLU A 362 -9.09 -15.32 -22.24
C GLU A 362 -10.33 -15.44 -23.14
N ALA A 363 -10.76 -16.67 -23.47
CA ALA A 363 -11.98 -16.90 -24.23
C ALA A 363 -13.24 -16.39 -23.48
N LEU A 364 -13.22 -16.39 -22.15
CA LEU A 364 -14.27 -15.81 -21.31
C LEU A 364 -14.14 -14.28 -21.15
N GLY A 365 -13.08 -13.66 -21.69
CA GLY A 365 -12.83 -12.23 -21.57
C GLY A 365 -12.35 -11.77 -20.20
N LEU A 366 -11.99 -12.69 -19.28
CA LEU A 366 -11.57 -12.39 -17.92
C LEU A 366 -10.11 -11.97 -17.80
N ILE A 367 -9.28 -12.46 -18.73
CA ILE A 367 -7.88 -12.07 -18.87
C ILE A 367 -7.58 -11.66 -20.30
N ALA A 368 -6.49 -10.97 -20.52
CA ALA A 368 -6.02 -10.59 -21.86
C ALA A 368 -4.52 -10.80 -21.97
N ARG A 369 -4.08 -11.33 -23.12
CA ARG A 369 -2.68 -11.46 -23.49
C ARG A 369 -2.30 -10.41 -24.53
N SER A 370 -1.09 -9.90 -24.42
CA SER A 370 -0.39 -9.18 -25.46
C SER A 370 1.05 -9.69 -25.52
N PRO A 371 1.87 -9.36 -26.52
CA PRO A 371 3.23 -9.87 -26.59
C PRO A 371 4.01 -9.69 -25.28
N GLY A 372 4.38 -10.81 -24.64
CA GLY A 372 5.11 -10.86 -23.37
C GLY A 372 4.32 -10.44 -22.13
N ARG A 373 3.02 -10.09 -22.21
CA ARG A 373 2.24 -9.62 -21.06
C ARG A 373 0.94 -10.40 -20.86
N LEU A 374 0.60 -10.58 -19.58
CA LEU A 374 -0.67 -11.14 -19.13
C LEU A 374 -1.31 -10.14 -18.14
N ARG A 375 -2.58 -9.84 -18.31
CA ARG A 375 -3.34 -8.98 -17.38
C ARG A 375 -4.75 -9.49 -17.15
N VAL A 376 -5.29 -9.19 -16.00
CA VAL A 376 -6.71 -9.35 -15.71
C VAL A 376 -7.48 -8.18 -16.36
N THR A 377 -8.62 -8.46 -16.96
CA THR A 377 -9.48 -7.44 -17.58
C THR A 377 -10.38 -6.76 -16.53
N GLU A 378 -11.08 -5.72 -16.90
CA GLU A 378 -12.12 -5.12 -16.03
C GLU A 378 -13.19 -6.16 -15.62
N ALA A 379 -13.62 -7.01 -16.55
CA ALA A 379 -14.58 -8.09 -16.27
C ALA A 379 -14.00 -9.17 -15.34
N GLY A 380 -12.68 -9.40 -15.39
CA GLY A 380 -11.99 -10.34 -14.53
C GLY A 380 -11.66 -9.77 -13.13
N ALA A 381 -11.69 -8.46 -12.95
CA ALA A 381 -11.24 -7.83 -11.71
C ALA A 381 -12.02 -8.29 -10.46
N LEU A 382 -13.35 -8.48 -10.58
CA LEU A 382 -14.18 -9.05 -9.52
C LEU A 382 -13.86 -10.51 -9.19
N LEU A 383 -13.35 -11.25 -10.17
CA LEU A 383 -13.06 -12.68 -10.08
C LEU A 383 -11.58 -12.96 -9.83
N LEU A 384 -10.79 -11.94 -9.51
CA LEU A 384 -9.34 -12.04 -9.39
C LEU A 384 -8.90 -13.17 -8.47
N ASP A 385 -9.49 -13.29 -7.28
CA ASP A 385 -9.13 -14.31 -6.30
C ASP A 385 -9.54 -15.74 -6.75
N ALA A 386 -10.49 -15.86 -7.67
CA ALA A 386 -10.83 -17.13 -8.31
C ALA A 386 -9.93 -17.43 -9.51
N ILE A 387 -9.52 -16.41 -10.26
CA ILE A 387 -8.64 -16.53 -11.44
C ILE A 387 -7.23 -16.95 -11.02
N LEU A 388 -6.68 -16.36 -9.96
CA LEU A 388 -5.29 -16.59 -9.56
C LEU A 388 -4.94 -18.07 -9.32
N PRO A 389 -5.73 -18.85 -8.55
CA PRO A 389 -5.45 -20.28 -8.33
C PRO A 389 -5.55 -21.13 -9.60
N GLU A 390 -6.33 -20.72 -10.61
CA GLU A 390 -6.47 -21.46 -11.85
C GLU A 390 -5.27 -21.32 -12.78
N ILE A 391 -4.63 -20.14 -12.77
CA ILE A 391 -3.55 -19.84 -13.72
C ILE A 391 -2.15 -20.04 -13.13
N VAL A 392 -1.99 -20.04 -11.81
CA VAL A 392 -0.68 -20.21 -11.16
C VAL A 392 -0.37 -21.69 -11.02
N THR A 393 0.71 -22.14 -11.64
CA THR A 393 1.25 -23.49 -11.43
C THR A 393 2.22 -23.46 -10.26
N ALA A 394 1.92 -24.26 -9.21
CA ALA A 394 2.75 -24.39 -8.01
C ALA A 394 4.15 -24.99 -8.30
#